data_563d79bf22722dcf2f7e7067d9a1b3e9
#
_entry.id   563d79bf22722dcf2f7e7067d9a1b3e9
#
_cell.length_a   1.000
_cell.length_b   1.000
_cell.length_c   1.000
_cell.angle_alpha   90.00
_cell.angle_beta   90.00
_cell.angle_gamma   90.00
#
_symmetry.space_group_name_H-M   'P 1'
#
loop_
_entity.id
_entity.type
_entity.pdbx_description
1 polymer ?
#
loop_
_entity_poly.entity_id
_entity_poly.type
_entity_poly.pdbx_seq_one_letter_code
_entity_poly.pdbx_strand_id
1 'polypeptide(L)'
;MNKLVILDSVFDDDTITRLAGFDYGLATPERWYEYGVSLLHEKIVDIAREYFDLSTASGYEMWRNDAALDWHRDKDEIRWSQGIQYFPLCSIVYYAKVDNLSGGEFMTNDIRYIPVPNRLVMFSPGIFHRVDPFDGTRLAISINPWAERPLVP
;
A
#
# COMPACT_ATOMS: atom_id res chain seq x y z
N MET A 1 -1.73 9.70 17.32
CA MET A 1 -0.36 10.04 16.90
C MET A 1 -0.07 9.39 15.56
N ASN A 2 0.44 10.15 14.62
CA ASN A 2 0.79 9.62 13.30
C ASN A 2 2.04 8.74 13.40
N LYS A 3 1.98 7.60 12.74
CA LYS A 3 3.05 6.61 12.73
C LYS A 3 3.45 6.35 11.28
N LEU A 4 4.75 6.28 11.02
CA LEU A 4 5.32 5.82 9.77
C LEU A 4 6.43 4.83 10.09
N VAL A 5 6.34 3.63 9.53
CA VAL A 5 7.26 2.52 9.78
C VAL A 5 7.88 2.09 8.45
N ILE A 6 9.20 2.02 8.40
CA ILE A 6 9.95 1.55 7.23
C ILE A 6 10.78 0.34 7.66
N LEU A 7 10.57 -0.78 6.99
CA LEU A 7 11.31 -2.02 7.23
C LEU A 7 11.98 -2.48 5.93
N ASP A 8 13.25 -2.85 6.02
CA ASP A 8 14.03 -3.37 4.89
C ASP A 8 14.22 -4.88 5.00
N SER A 9 14.40 -5.53 3.84
CA SER A 9 14.71 -6.96 3.75
C SER A 9 13.70 -7.84 4.48
N VAL A 10 12.40 -7.58 4.27
CA VAL A 10 11.33 -8.19 5.07
C VAL A 10 11.03 -9.63 4.69
N PHE A 11 11.30 -10.04 3.44
CA PHE A 11 10.99 -11.38 2.96
C PHE A 11 12.22 -12.10 2.37
N ASP A 12 12.13 -13.41 2.26
CA ASP A 12 13.10 -14.25 1.56
C ASP A 12 12.91 -14.14 0.02
N ASP A 13 13.88 -14.64 -0.73
CA ASP A 13 13.91 -14.55 -2.19
C ASP A 13 12.70 -15.24 -2.85
N ASP A 14 12.24 -16.37 -2.32
CA ASP A 14 11.07 -17.08 -2.84
C ASP A 14 9.80 -16.22 -2.70
N THR A 15 9.60 -15.63 -1.55
CA THR A 15 8.45 -14.74 -1.30
C THR A 15 8.50 -13.50 -2.19
N ILE A 16 9.67 -12.87 -2.35
CA ILE A 16 9.85 -11.72 -3.24
C ILE A 16 9.49 -12.10 -4.67
N THR A 17 9.99 -13.24 -5.15
CA THR A 17 9.72 -13.73 -6.50
C THR A 17 8.24 -13.96 -6.75
N ARG A 18 7.55 -14.54 -5.79
CA ARG A 18 6.09 -14.77 -5.87
C ARG A 18 5.32 -13.46 -5.87
N LEU A 19 5.69 -12.50 -5.02
CA LEU A 19 5.04 -11.19 -4.98
C LEU A 19 5.26 -10.42 -6.28
N ALA A 20 6.48 -10.45 -6.83
CA ALA A 20 6.78 -9.78 -8.10
C ALA A 20 6.10 -10.43 -9.30
N GLY A 21 5.90 -11.74 -9.27
CA GLY A 21 5.30 -12.52 -10.36
C GLY A 21 3.79 -12.66 -10.27
N PHE A 22 3.15 -12.18 -9.21
CA PHE A 22 1.70 -12.25 -9.07
C PHE A 22 1.00 -11.39 -10.12
N ASP A 23 -0.11 -11.88 -10.65
CA ASP A 23 -0.92 -11.12 -11.61
C ASP A 23 -1.87 -10.18 -10.88
N TYR A 24 -1.48 -8.91 -10.84
CA TYR A 24 -2.31 -7.85 -10.23
C TYR A 24 -3.43 -7.37 -11.17
N GLY A 25 -3.42 -7.82 -12.42
CA GLY A 25 -4.37 -7.39 -13.43
C GLY A 25 -4.27 -5.91 -13.76
N LEU A 26 -5.24 -5.44 -14.52
CA LEU A 26 -5.46 -4.00 -14.71
C LEU A 26 -6.18 -3.46 -13.47
N ALA A 27 -5.95 -2.19 -13.17
CA ALA A 27 -6.67 -1.52 -12.10
C ALA A 27 -8.19 -1.65 -12.34
N THR A 28 -8.82 -2.51 -11.57
CA THR A 28 -10.26 -2.74 -11.64
C THR A 28 -10.94 -2.15 -10.41
N PRO A 29 -12.25 -1.80 -10.47
CA PRO A 29 -12.96 -1.40 -9.28
C PRO A 29 -13.01 -2.51 -8.21
N GLU A 30 -12.75 -3.76 -8.59
CA GLU A 30 -12.76 -4.90 -7.68
C GLU A 30 -11.35 -5.24 -7.20
N ARG A 31 -10.79 -4.39 -6.36
CA ARG A 31 -9.47 -4.61 -5.72
C ARG A 31 -9.60 -5.22 -4.33
N TRP A 32 -10.79 -5.61 -3.96
CA TRP A 32 -11.08 -6.09 -2.61
C TRP A 32 -10.74 -7.56 -2.45
N TYR A 33 -10.06 -7.87 -1.35
CA TYR A 33 -9.70 -9.21 -0.95
C TYR A 33 -10.19 -9.47 0.48
N GLU A 34 -10.95 -10.52 0.65
CA GLU A 34 -11.26 -11.03 1.98
C GLU A 34 -10.08 -11.85 2.51
N TYR A 35 -9.96 -11.96 3.83
CA TYR A 35 -8.94 -12.80 4.42
C TYR A 35 -9.13 -14.26 4.01
N GLY A 36 -8.00 -14.95 3.77
CA GLY A 36 -7.96 -16.33 3.30
C GLY A 36 -7.91 -16.48 1.78
N VAL A 37 -8.13 -15.40 1.01
CA VAL A 37 -8.09 -15.43 -0.47
C VAL A 37 -6.65 -15.42 -0.99
N SER A 38 -5.79 -14.57 -0.45
CA SER A 38 -4.39 -14.50 -0.85
C SER A 38 -3.46 -14.60 0.35
N LEU A 39 -3.06 -15.80 0.70
CA LEU A 39 -2.14 -16.04 1.83
C LEU A 39 -0.77 -15.41 1.59
N LEU A 40 -0.36 -15.27 0.32
CA LEU A 40 0.89 -14.61 -0.03
C LEU A 40 0.90 -13.14 0.42
N HIS A 41 -0.14 -12.40 0.11
CA HIS A 41 -0.22 -10.97 0.47
C HIS A 41 -0.58 -10.77 1.93
N GLU A 42 -1.24 -11.73 2.55
CA GLU A 42 -1.53 -11.69 3.99
C GLU A 42 -0.26 -11.77 4.84
N LYS A 43 0.85 -12.26 4.32
CA LYS A 43 2.16 -12.13 4.98
C LYS A 43 2.54 -10.67 5.21
N ILE A 44 2.20 -9.79 4.28
CA ILE A 44 2.42 -8.34 4.42
C ILE A 44 1.48 -7.77 5.49
N VAL A 45 0.20 -8.12 5.42
CA VAL A 45 -0.80 -7.68 6.41
C VAL A 45 -0.43 -8.16 7.82
N ASP A 46 0.11 -9.37 7.95
CA ASP A 46 0.54 -9.93 9.24
C ASP A 46 1.67 -9.11 9.87
N ILE A 47 2.61 -8.61 9.06
CA ILE A 47 3.62 -7.68 9.56
C ILE A 47 2.97 -6.39 10.06
N ALA A 48 2.02 -5.84 9.31
CA ALA A 48 1.33 -4.61 9.71
C ALA A 48 0.56 -4.76 11.02
N ARG A 49 0.06 -5.96 11.35
CA ARG A 49 -0.62 -6.23 12.62
C ARG A 49 0.27 -6.01 13.85
N GLU A 50 1.57 -6.09 13.68
CA GLU A 50 2.52 -5.83 14.77
C GLU A 50 2.64 -4.34 15.11
N TYR A 51 2.23 -3.47 14.19
CA TYR A 51 2.40 -2.01 14.30
C TYR A 51 1.08 -1.25 14.39
N PHE A 52 -0.01 -1.83 13.87
CA PHE A 52 -1.33 -1.20 13.81
C PHE A 52 -2.40 -2.16 14.33
N ASP A 53 -3.41 -1.62 14.98
CA ASP A 53 -4.57 -2.42 15.38
C ASP A 53 -5.45 -2.70 14.15
N LEU A 54 -5.34 -3.90 13.62
CA LEU A 54 -6.14 -4.39 12.50
C LEU A 54 -7.23 -5.36 12.94
N SER A 55 -7.57 -5.41 14.22
CA SER A 55 -8.55 -6.36 14.78
C SER A 55 -9.95 -6.20 14.19
N THR A 56 -10.31 -5.00 13.74
CA THR A 56 -11.61 -4.71 13.12
C THR A 56 -11.62 -4.86 11.60
N ALA A 57 -10.46 -5.17 10.98
CA ALA A 57 -10.37 -5.27 9.53
C ALA A 57 -11.24 -6.42 9.00
N SER A 58 -12.09 -6.14 8.02
CA SER A 58 -12.90 -7.15 7.33
C SER A 58 -12.25 -7.70 6.07
N GLY A 59 -11.24 -7.01 5.56
CA GLY A 59 -10.47 -7.35 4.39
C GLY A 59 -9.54 -6.21 4.00
N TYR A 60 -9.03 -6.25 2.80
CA TYR A 60 -8.12 -5.22 2.30
C TYR A 60 -8.29 -4.97 0.82
N GLU A 61 -8.02 -3.74 0.40
CA GLU A 61 -7.78 -3.42 -1.00
C GLU A 61 -6.33 -3.71 -1.33
N MET A 62 -6.08 -4.17 -2.55
CA MET A 62 -4.73 -4.39 -3.05
C MET A 62 -4.64 -4.06 -4.53
N TRP A 63 -3.58 -3.34 -4.91
CA TRP A 63 -3.33 -3.02 -6.31
C TRP A 63 -1.86 -2.76 -6.56
N ARG A 64 -1.47 -2.91 -7.82
CA ARG A 64 -0.17 -2.48 -8.30
C ARG A 64 -0.21 -0.98 -8.54
N ASN A 65 0.71 -0.26 -7.93
CA ASN A 65 0.83 1.18 -8.07
C ASN A 65 2.00 1.51 -9.00
N ASP A 66 1.69 1.81 -10.26
CA ASP A 66 2.69 2.03 -11.31
C ASP A 66 2.85 3.50 -11.70
N ALA A 67 2.16 4.41 -11.06
CA ALA A 67 2.13 5.81 -11.45
C ALA A 67 2.63 6.74 -10.36
N ALA A 68 3.11 7.91 -10.78
CA ALA A 68 3.25 9.04 -9.89
C ALA A 68 1.86 9.48 -9.38
N LEU A 69 1.82 9.94 -8.16
CA LEU A 69 0.60 10.42 -7.51
C LEU A 69 0.86 11.77 -6.87
N ASP A 70 0.02 12.73 -7.16
CA ASP A 70 0.08 14.02 -6.48
C ASP A 70 -0.39 13.90 -5.02
N TRP A 71 -0.23 14.96 -4.25
CA TRP A 71 -0.64 15.00 -2.83
C TRP A 71 -2.06 14.51 -2.62
N HIS A 72 -2.22 13.49 -1.80
CA HIS A 72 -3.51 12.87 -1.49
C HIS A 72 -3.48 12.15 -0.15
N ARG A 73 -4.65 11.74 0.29
CA ARG A 73 -4.85 10.77 1.39
C ARG A 73 -5.54 9.55 0.82
N ASP A 74 -5.16 8.38 1.31
CA ASP A 74 -5.92 7.17 1.04
C ASP A 74 -7.25 7.26 1.79
N LYS A 75 -8.36 7.18 1.05
CA LYS A 75 -9.69 7.36 1.62
C LYS A 75 -10.76 6.71 0.76
N ASP A 76 -11.93 6.51 1.34
CA ASP A 76 -13.12 6.13 0.57
C ASP A 76 -13.65 7.36 -0.16
N GLU A 77 -13.43 7.40 -1.47
CA GLU A 77 -13.75 8.56 -2.31
C GLU A 77 -15.26 8.85 -2.36
N ILE A 78 -16.09 7.79 -2.33
CA ILE A 78 -17.55 7.98 -2.39
C ILE A 78 -18.07 8.55 -1.08
N ARG A 79 -17.66 7.99 0.06
CA ARG A 79 -18.03 8.56 1.36
C ARG A 79 -17.51 9.97 1.52
N TRP A 80 -16.28 10.25 1.04
CA TRP A 80 -15.72 11.59 1.06
C TRP A 80 -16.59 12.59 0.30
N SER A 81 -17.09 12.22 -0.89
CA SER A 81 -18.01 13.06 -1.68
C SER A 81 -19.35 13.34 -0.97
N GLN A 82 -19.71 12.49 -0.01
CA GLN A 82 -20.89 12.64 0.83
C GLN A 82 -20.61 13.39 2.14
N GLY A 83 -19.39 13.92 2.31
CA GLY A 83 -18.97 14.62 3.53
C GLY A 83 -18.56 13.71 4.66
N ILE A 84 -18.34 12.42 4.40
CA ILE A 84 -17.93 11.42 5.39
C ILE A 84 -16.44 11.12 5.23
N GLN A 85 -15.65 11.38 6.26
CA GLN A 85 -14.24 11.01 6.29
C GLN A 85 -14.13 9.54 6.69
N TYR A 86 -13.62 8.72 5.77
CA TYR A 86 -13.42 7.31 6.02
C TYR A 86 -12.09 6.86 5.42
N PHE A 87 -11.21 6.35 6.27
CA PHE A 87 -9.85 5.97 5.94
C PHE A 87 -9.63 4.47 6.16
N PRO A 88 -8.62 3.87 5.47
CA PRO A 88 -8.17 2.54 5.85
C PRO A 88 -7.60 2.55 7.27
N LEU A 89 -7.49 1.38 7.89
CA LEU A 89 -6.91 1.24 9.22
C LEU A 89 -5.41 1.55 9.25
N CYS A 90 -4.74 1.31 8.15
CA CYS A 90 -3.41 1.79 7.82
C CYS A 90 -3.22 1.70 6.31
N SER A 91 -2.16 2.32 5.81
CA SER A 91 -1.74 2.19 4.42
C SER A 91 -0.39 1.49 4.35
N ILE A 92 -0.26 0.57 3.40
CA ILE A 92 0.93 -0.26 3.24
C ILE A 92 1.42 -0.16 1.80
N VAL A 93 2.73 0.02 1.62
CA VAL A 93 3.39 -0.05 0.32
C VAL A 93 4.56 -1.01 0.43
N TYR A 94 4.60 -2.01 -0.43
CA TYR A 94 5.69 -2.95 -0.54
C TYR A 94 6.34 -2.87 -1.91
N TYR A 95 7.66 -2.73 -1.96
CA TYR A 95 8.42 -2.66 -3.20
C TYR A 95 8.98 -4.04 -3.55
N ALA A 96 8.32 -4.75 -4.45
CA ALA A 96 8.72 -6.09 -4.87
C ALA A 96 9.88 -6.06 -5.87
N LYS A 97 10.00 -5.00 -6.66
CA LYS A 97 11.04 -4.85 -7.67
C LYS A 97 11.39 -3.38 -7.88
N VAL A 98 12.67 -3.07 -7.96
CA VAL A 98 13.19 -1.74 -8.30
C VAL A 98 14.43 -1.95 -9.16
N ASP A 99 14.40 -1.49 -10.42
CA ASP A 99 15.51 -1.61 -11.37
C ASP A 99 15.73 -0.27 -12.09
N ASN A 100 16.97 0.20 -12.11
CA ASN A 100 17.37 1.41 -12.83
C ASN A 100 16.43 2.58 -12.57
N LEU A 101 16.00 2.74 -11.32
CA LEU A 101 15.02 3.75 -10.95
C LEU A 101 15.67 5.11 -10.74
N SER A 102 15.07 6.13 -11.35
CA SER A 102 15.34 7.55 -11.10
C SER A 102 14.02 8.22 -10.74
N GLY A 103 13.95 8.87 -9.59
CA GLY A 103 12.71 9.42 -9.05
C GLY A 103 11.88 8.38 -8.31
N GLY A 104 10.58 8.57 -8.26
CA GLY A 104 9.65 7.65 -7.59
C GLY A 104 9.68 7.74 -6.07
N GLU A 105 10.26 8.78 -5.53
CA GLU A 105 10.32 8.99 -4.09
C GLU A 105 8.93 9.16 -3.48
N PHE A 106 8.74 8.55 -2.34
CA PHE A 106 7.57 8.76 -1.50
C PHE A 106 7.83 9.92 -0.56
N MET A 107 6.86 10.79 -0.41
CA MET A 107 6.97 11.99 0.40
C MET A 107 5.74 12.20 1.27
N THR A 108 5.98 12.55 2.52
CA THR A 108 5.02 13.21 3.39
C THR A 108 5.50 14.64 3.66
N ASN A 109 4.82 15.40 4.51
CA ASN A 109 5.30 16.73 4.91
C ASN A 109 6.64 16.69 5.65
N ASP A 110 6.95 15.58 6.29
CA ASP A 110 8.07 15.46 7.22
C ASP A 110 9.18 14.52 6.73
N ILE A 111 8.89 13.63 5.77
CA ILE A 111 9.82 12.59 5.36
C ILE A 111 9.79 12.35 3.86
N ARG A 112 10.95 11.97 3.33
CA ARG A 112 11.16 11.56 1.96
C ARG A 112 12.02 10.31 1.96
N TYR A 113 11.65 9.29 1.18
CA TYR A 113 12.51 8.13 0.98
C TYR A 113 12.39 7.57 -0.44
N ILE A 114 13.47 6.90 -0.88
CA ILE A 114 13.51 6.25 -2.18
C ILE A 114 12.96 4.81 -2.09
N PRO A 115 12.34 4.30 -3.16
CA PRO A 115 12.01 2.88 -3.25
C PRO A 115 13.28 2.02 -3.22
N VAL A 116 13.22 0.94 -2.44
CA VAL A 116 14.28 -0.06 -2.34
C VAL A 116 13.62 -1.43 -2.44
N PRO A 117 14.20 -2.39 -3.20
CA PRO A 117 13.61 -3.73 -3.29
C PRO A 117 13.46 -4.36 -1.90
N ASN A 118 12.35 -5.06 -1.68
CA ASN A 118 12.04 -5.73 -0.42
C ASN A 118 11.90 -4.78 0.79
N ARG A 119 11.52 -3.54 0.53
CA ARG A 119 11.19 -2.53 1.54
C ARG A 119 9.69 -2.47 1.74
N LEU A 120 9.28 -2.45 2.99
CA LEU A 120 7.89 -2.29 3.41
C LEU A 120 7.72 -0.96 4.12
N VAL A 121 6.73 -0.20 3.70
CA VAL A 121 6.38 1.08 4.31
C VAL A 121 4.94 1.02 4.77
N MET A 122 4.70 1.40 6.02
CA MET A 122 3.36 1.40 6.61
C MET A 122 3.14 2.73 7.32
N PHE A 123 1.95 3.29 7.18
CA PHE A 123 1.66 4.57 7.79
C PHE A 123 0.21 4.69 8.27
N SER A 124 0.02 5.58 9.25
CA SER A 124 -1.27 5.84 9.88
C SER A 124 -2.30 6.35 8.88
N PRO A 125 -3.60 6.07 9.11
CA PRO A 125 -4.65 6.58 8.23
C PRO A 125 -4.64 8.11 8.16
N GLY A 126 -4.99 8.64 6.99
CA GLY A 126 -5.14 10.08 6.77
C GLY A 126 -3.83 10.85 6.57
N ILE A 127 -2.68 10.20 6.50
CA ILE A 127 -1.42 10.89 6.19
C ILE A 127 -1.44 11.39 4.76
N PHE A 128 -1.18 12.68 4.60
CA PHE A 128 -1.06 13.35 3.31
C PHE A 128 0.29 13.03 2.68
N HIS A 129 0.29 12.46 1.48
CA HIS A 129 1.50 11.96 0.83
C HIS A 129 1.44 12.06 -0.68
N ARG A 130 2.60 11.91 -1.32
CA ARG A 130 2.73 11.88 -2.79
C ARG A 130 3.83 10.92 -3.22
N VAL A 131 3.82 10.58 -4.50
CA VAL A 131 4.86 9.81 -5.18
C VAL A 131 5.35 10.61 -6.37
N ASP A 132 6.64 10.92 -6.41
CA ASP A 132 7.25 11.67 -7.49
C ASP A 132 7.23 10.90 -8.82
N PRO A 133 7.22 11.60 -9.97
CA PRO A 133 7.46 10.98 -11.27
C PRO A 133 8.78 10.19 -11.29
N PHE A 134 8.83 9.15 -12.10
CA PHE A 134 10.01 8.30 -12.19
C PHE A 134 10.24 7.73 -13.59
N ASP A 135 11.52 7.39 -13.84
CA ASP A 135 11.96 6.58 -14.96
C ASP A 135 12.55 5.27 -14.41
N GLY A 136 12.49 4.21 -15.18
CA GLY A 136 12.93 2.88 -14.75
C GLY A 136 11.78 1.99 -14.31
N THR A 137 12.11 0.88 -13.62
CA THR A 137 11.12 -0.09 -13.18
C THR A 137 10.93 -0.01 -11.68
N ARG A 138 9.66 0.09 -11.29
CA ARG A 138 9.22 0.07 -9.90
C ARG A 138 7.93 -0.75 -9.82
N LEU A 139 7.97 -1.85 -9.09
CA LEU A 139 6.78 -2.62 -8.75
C LEU A 139 6.43 -2.36 -7.29
N ALA A 140 5.54 -1.44 -7.07
CA ALA A 140 5.00 -1.13 -5.76
C ALA A 140 3.62 -1.76 -5.62
N ILE A 141 3.41 -2.48 -4.53
CA ILE A 141 2.13 -3.10 -4.18
C ILE A 141 1.54 -2.29 -3.04
N SER A 142 0.37 -1.71 -3.26
CA SER A 142 -0.37 -0.99 -2.23
C SER A 142 -1.41 -1.91 -1.61
N ILE A 143 -1.46 -1.93 -0.29
CA ILE A 143 -2.42 -2.72 0.48
C ILE A 143 -3.03 -1.83 1.56
N ASN A 144 -4.34 -1.69 1.55
CA ASN A 144 -5.07 -0.90 2.53
C ASN A 144 -6.08 -1.79 3.25
N PRO A 145 -5.81 -2.20 4.50
CA PRO A 145 -6.82 -2.88 5.33
C PRO A 145 -7.94 -1.92 5.75
N TRP A 146 -9.18 -2.39 5.71
CA TRP A 146 -10.35 -1.60 6.06
C TRP A 146 -11.23 -2.32 7.07
N ALA A 147 -11.86 -1.55 7.97
CA ALA A 147 -12.89 -2.09 8.88
C ALA A 147 -14.14 -2.49 8.08
N GLU A 148 -14.59 -1.64 7.17
CA GLU A 148 -15.66 -1.93 6.21
C GLU A 148 -15.12 -1.72 4.80
N ARG A 149 -15.57 -2.58 3.89
CA ARG A 149 -15.22 -2.45 2.47
C ARG A 149 -15.56 -1.06 1.97
N PRO A 150 -14.60 -0.34 1.34
CA PRO A 150 -14.89 0.98 0.79
C PRO A 150 -15.91 0.89 -0.34
N LEU A 151 -16.68 1.96 -0.50
CA LEU A 151 -17.60 2.10 -1.61
C LEU A 151 -16.80 2.32 -2.90
N VAL A 152 -17.21 1.68 -3.98
CA VAL A 152 -16.57 1.85 -5.28
C VAL A 152 -17.51 2.50 -6.27
N PRO A 153 -16.97 3.39 -7.17
CA PRO A 153 -17.78 4.07 -8.15
C PRO A 153 -18.44 3.10 -9.12
#